data_4809851c7f223e3eb801188d13eac0c6
#
_entry.id   4809851c7f223e3eb801188d13eac0c6
#
_cell.length_a   1.000
_cell.length_b   1.000
_cell.length_c   1.000
_cell.angle_alpha   90.00
_cell.angle_beta   90.00
_cell.angle_gamma   90.00
#
_symmetry.space_group_name_H-M   'P 1'
#
loop_
_entity.id
_entity.type
_entity.pdbx_description
1 polymer ?
#
loop_
_entity_poly.entity_id
_entity_poly.type
_entity_poly.pdbx_seq_one_letter_code
_entity_poly.pdbx_strand_id
1 'polypeptide(L)'
;GLRRVMAHNFGQQTEEPYVMTESDSDRRRSIKVLKRSRYFPPVQYRHDHFEFFYVLSGSCTHVCKGQTYTLQQGDFCLLEYGVPHRLYNYSDSCIVLELIVRKQLLDRICNVLLQESTILSHFFQNALYGDSNYPMIVFHTGSNRAVPNYIYAMYRQYHMGSQCSHILLEALLNALFVILMRNFQPQQEQPGSMDGTPVGAIM
;
A
#
# COMPACT_ATOMS: atom_id res chain seq x y z
N GLY A 1 13.73 16.49 1.57
CA GLY A 1 14.23 15.29 1.05
C GLY A 1 13.76 14.91 -0.34
N LEU A 2 12.55 14.43 -0.54
CA LEU A 2 12.06 13.88 -1.83
C LEU A 2 12.08 14.88 -3.00
N ARG A 3 11.75 16.14 -2.76
CA ARG A 3 11.76 17.18 -3.82
C ARG A 3 13.13 17.42 -4.45
N ARG A 4 14.23 17.21 -3.69
CA ARG A 4 15.59 17.48 -4.16
C ARG A 4 16.18 16.32 -4.96
N VAL A 5 15.77 15.08 -4.68
CA VAL A 5 16.21 13.88 -5.39
C VAL A 5 15.48 13.75 -6.75
N MET A 6 14.22 14.17 -6.81
CA MET A 6 13.43 14.09 -8.05
C MET A 6 13.83 15.08 -9.13
N ALA A 7 14.36 16.26 -8.78
CA ALA A 7 14.77 17.26 -9.77
C ALA A 7 16.00 16.82 -10.60
N HIS A 8 16.75 15.83 -10.16
CA HIS A 8 18.02 15.43 -10.85
C HIS A 8 17.87 14.28 -11.86
N ASN A 9 16.78 13.50 -11.80
CA ASN A 9 16.65 12.23 -12.56
C ASN A 9 15.53 12.20 -13.60
N PHE A 10 14.89 13.32 -13.91
CA PHE A 10 13.79 13.35 -14.88
C PHE A 10 14.20 13.12 -16.36
N GLY A 11 15.47 12.95 -16.66
CA GLY A 11 15.97 12.81 -18.03
C GLY A 11 16.46 11.41 -18.42
N GLN A 12 16.58 10.47 -17.49
CA GLN A 12 17.04 9.11 -17.80
C GLN A 12 16.02 8.11 -17.26
N GLN A 13 15.39 7.34 -18.14
CA GLN A 13 14.71 6.09 -17.78
C GLN A 13 15.78 5.11 -17.30
N THR A 14 16.07 5.12 -15.99
CA THR A 14 16.89 4.07 -15.41
C THR A 14 16.04 2.80 -15.38
N GLU A 15 16.53 1.71 -15.94
CA GLU A 15 15.88 0.39 -15.92
C GLU A 15 15.70 -0.16 -14.51
N GLU A 16 16.47 0.34 -13.53
CA GLU A 16 16.37 -0.07 -12.15
C GLU A 16 15.36 0.77 -11.35
N PRO A 17 14.49 0.12 -10.56
CA PRO A 17 13.53 0.81 -9.72
C PRO A 17 14.24 1.62 -8.63
N TYR A 18 13.76 2.84 -8.41
CA TYR A 18 14.25 3.67 -7.33
C TYR A 18 13.94 3.03 -5.97
N VAL A 19 14.95 2.84 -5.12
CA VAL A 19 14.76 2.30 -3.77
C VAL A 19 14.40 3.42 -2.82
N MET A 20 13.17 3.43 -2.32
CA MET A 20 12.74 4.35 -1.27
C MET A 20 13.11 3.77 0.10
N THR A 21 14.19 4.28 0.68
CA THR A 21 14.60 3.93 2.03
C THR A 21 14.05 4.94 3.04
N GLU A 22 13.76 4.48 4.24
CA GLU A 22 13.34 5.36 5.32
C GLU A 22 14.48 6.28 5.78
N SER A 23 14.14 7.56 6.06
CA SER A 23 15.07 8.45 6.76
C SER A 23 15.29 7.99 8.20
N ASP A 24 16.46 8.30 8.79
CA ASP A 24 16.78 7.89 10.16
C ASP A 24 15.81 8.43 11.22
N SER A 25 15.23 9.61 11.00
CA SER A 25 14.20 10.19 11.87
C SER A 25 12.89 9.37 11.86
N ASP A 26 12.64 8.66 10.77
CA ASP A 26 11.43 7.86 10.57
C ASP A 26 11.58 6.42 11.07
N ARG A 27 12.81 5.96 11.31
CA ARG A 27 13.10 4.59 11.75
C ARG A 27 12.57 4.23 13.14
N ARG A 28 12.13 5.22 13.91
CA ARG A 28 11.56 5.00 15.25
C ARG A 28 10.09 4.55 15.25
N ARG A 29 9.39 4.69 14.13
CA ARG A 29 7.95 4.38 14.02
C ARG A 29 7.76 3.08 13.25
N SER A 30 7.06 2.13 13.86
CA SER A 30 6.73 0.83 13.23
C SER A 30 5.67 0.96 12.13
N ILE A 31 4.83 2.00 12.20
CA ILE A 31 3.75 2.28 11.25
C ILE A 31 3.77 3.76 10.89
N LYS A 32 3.60 4.05 9.61
CA LYS A 32 3.28 5.39 9.09
C LYS A 32 1.95 5.33 8.35
N VAL A 33 1.17 6.40 8.42
CA VAL A 33 -0.09 6.52 7.67
C VAL A 33 -0.08 7.87 6.99
N LEU A 34 0.01 7.84 5.67
CA LEU A 34 0.20 9.02 4.84
C LEU A 34 -0.93 9.17 3.84
N LYS A 35 -1.25 10.41 3.49
CA LYS A 35 -2.05 10.69 2.31
C LYS A 35 -1.12 10.80 1.11
N ARG A 36 -1.32 9.95 0.11
CA ARG A 36 -0.51 9.95 -1.10
C ARG A 36 -0.72 11.23 -1.91
N SER A 37 0.39 11.76 -2.45
CA SER A 37 0.33 12.93 -3.34
C SER A 37 -0.36 12.56 -4.65
N ARG A 38 -1.29 13.40 -5.08
CA ARG A 38 -1.87 13.35 -6.42
C ARG A 38 -0.87 13.84 -7.45
N TYR A 39 -1.07 13.49 -8.71
CA TYR A 39 -0.21 13.93 -9.83
C TYR A 39 1.28 13.60 -9.63
N PHE A 40 1.55 12.54 -8.86
CA PHE A 40 2.90 12.06 -8.71
C PHE A 40 3.35 11.39 -10.02
N PRO A 41 4.57 11.67 -10.52
CA PRO A 41 5.07 11.03 -11.73
C PRO A 41 5.06 9.50 -11.61
N PRO A 42 4.77 8.77 -12.69
CA PRO A 42 4.70 7.31 -12.69
C PRO A 42 6.10 6.66 -12.66
N VAL A 43 6.92 7.05 -11.67
CA VAL A 43 8.25 6.47 -11.46
C VAL A 43 8.11 5.12 -10.80
N GLN A 44 8.86 4.13 -11.28
CA GLN A 44 8.95 2.83 -10.63
C GLN A 44 9.82 2.92 -9.37
N TYR A 45 9.30 2.40 -8.25
CA TYR A 45 10.00 2.37 -6.99
C TYR A 45 9.72 1.07 -6.23
N ARG A 46 10.55 0.78 -5.27
CA ARG A 46 10.37 -0.31 -4.29
C ARG A 46 10.72 0.19 -2.89
N HIS A 47 10.15 -0.45 -1.89
CA HIS A 47 10.38 -0.10 -0.49
C HIS A 47 11.11 -1.22 0.26
N ASP A 48 11.81 -0.84 1.33
CA ASP A 48 12.40 -1.75 2.32
C ASP A 48 11.45 -2.03 3.50
N HIS A 49 10.14 -1.89 3.27
CA HIS A 49 9.04 -2.10 4.21
C HIS A 49 7.80 -2.61 3.47
N PHE A 50 6.78 -3.04 4.21
CA PHE A 50 5.48 -3.36 3.64
C PHE A 50 4.69 -2.10 3.38
N GLU A 51 3.98 -2.07 2.27
CA GLU A 51 3.15 -0.96 1.85
C GLU A 51 1.74 -1.46 1.55
N PHE A 52 0.77 -0.79 2.14
CA PHE A 52 -0.65 -1.07 1.93
C PHE A 52 -1.34 0.21 1.48
N PHE A 53 -2.31 0.07 0.60
CA PHE A 53 -3.08 1.19 0.07
C PHE A 53 -4.55 1.03 0.40
N TYR A 54 -5.19 2.12 0.75
CA TYR A 54 -6.64 2.22 0.84
C TYR A 54 -7.14 3.36 -0.03
N VAL A 55 -8.02 3.05 -0.99
CA VAL A 55 -8.66 4.07 -1.84
C VAL A 55 -9.87 4.62 -1.11
N LEU A 56 -9.70 5.79 -0.50
CA LEU A 56 -10.76 6.46 0.27
C LEU A 56 -11.84 7.05 -0.64
N SER A 57 -11.46 7.55 -1.82
CA SER A 57 -12.38 8.05 -2.85
C SER A 57 -11.76 7.97 -4.24
N GLY A 58 -12.60 7.90 -5.27
CA GLY A 58 -12.18 7.85 -6.68
C GLY A 58 -11.50 6.53 -7.05
N SER A 59 -10.58 6.60 -7.99
CA SER A 59 -9.80 5.45 -8.46
C SER A 59 -8.36 5.83 -8.78
N CYS A 60 -7.46 4.86 -8.73
CA CYS A 60 -6.06 5.03 -9.09
C CYS A 60 -5.56 3.82 -9.89
N THR A 61 -4.44 4.03 -10.59
CA THR A 61 -3.78 2.98 -11.36
C THR A 61 -2.56 2.49 -10.59
N HIS A 62 -2.45 1.18 -10.45
CA HIS A 62 -1.31 0.50 -9.86
C HIS A 62 -0.65 -0.41 -10.90
N VAL A 63 0.64 -0.26 -11.11
CA VAL A 63 1.42 -1.11 -12.02
C VAL A 63 2.44 -1.88 -11.20
N CYS A 64 2.38 -3.20 -11.27
CA CYS A 64 3.24 -4.10 -10.51
C CYS A 64 3.60 -5.33 -11.36
N LYS A 65 4.87 -5.73 -11.37
CA LYS A 65 5.37 -6.86 -12.20
C LYS A 65 4.92 -6.78 -13.67
N GLY A 66 4.89 -5.56 -14.24
CA GLY A 66 4.50 -5.33 -15.64
C GLY A 66 2.99 -5.39 -15.92
N GLN A 67 2.18 -5.61 -14.90
CA GLN A 67 0.72 -5.69 -15.01
C GLN A 67 0.08 -4.43 -14.44
N THR A 68 -1.05 -4.02 -15.03
CA THR A 68 -1.78 -2.81 -14.65
C THR A 68 -3.09 -3.18 -13.97
N TYR A 69 -3.35 -2.57 -12.83
CA TYR A 69 -4.54 -2.77 -12.01
C TYR A 69 -5.23 -1.43 -11.78
N THR A 70 -6.55 -1.43 -11.75
CA THR A 70 -7.35 -0.28 -11.36
C THR A 70 -7.93 -0.53 -9.98
N LEU A 71 -7.48 0.25 -8.99
CA LEU A 71 -8.03 0.24 -7.64
C LEU A 71 -9.12 1.30 -7.54
N GLN A 72 -10.23 0.94 -6.91
CA GLN A 72 -11.41 1.78 -6.77
C GLN A 72 -11.69 2.12 -5.30
N GLN A 73 -12.59 3.07 -5.09
CA GLN A 73 -13.04 3.42 -3.75
C GLN A 73 -13.48 2.18 -2.96
N GLY A 74 -12.95 2.03 -1.76
CA GLY A 74 -13.19 0.90 -0.88
C GLY A 74 -12.20 -0.25 -1.06
N ASP A 75 -11.27 -0.17 -2.01
CA ASP A 75 -10.23 -1.19 -2.16
C ASP A 75 -9.13 -1.01 -1.12
N PHE A 76 -8.82 -2.09 -0.41
CA PHE A 76 -7.65 -2.20 0.45
C PHE A 76 -6.66 -3.19 -0.17
N CYS A 77 -5.53 -2.67 -0.59
CA CYS A 77 -4.49 -3.41 -1.30
C CYS A 77 -3.30 -3.67 -0.38
N LEU A 78 -2.85 -4.92 -0.31
CA LEU A 78 -1.61 -5.32 0.33
C LEU A 78 -0.59 -5.64 -0.74
N LEU A 79 0.56 -4.98 -0.69
CA LEU A 79 1.66 -5.18 -1.61
C LEU A 79 2.73 -6.06 -0.97
N GLU A 80 3.30 -6.97 -1.77
CA GLU A 80 4.43 -7.79 -1.36
C GLU A 80 5.66 -6.93 -1.02
N TYR A 81 6.46 -7.39 -0.06
CA TYR A 81 7.69 -6.71 0.37
C TYR A 81 8.68 -6.53 -0.77
N GLY A 82 9.13 -5.31 -0.95
CA GLY A 82 10.21 -4.99 -1.89
C GLY A 82 9.86 -5.12 -3.37
N VAL A 83 8.60 -5.38 -3.72
CA VAL A 83 8.20 -5.51 -5.12
C VAL A 83 8.26 -4.16 -5.85
N PRO A 84 8.90 -4.09 -7.03
CA PRO A 84 8.89 -2.88 -7.85
C PRO A 84 7.50 -2.58 -8.37
N HIS A 85 7.03 -1.37 -8.13
CA HIS A 85 5.68 -0.95 -8.52
C HIS A 85 5.58 0.55 -8.81
N ARG A 86 4.44 0.97 -9.36
CA ARG A 86 4.05 2.36 -9.58
C ARG A 86 2.59 2.52 -9.19
N LEU A 87 2.29 3.49 -8.36
CA LEU A 87 0.92 3.90 -8.07
C LEU A 87 0.75 5.37 -8.46
N TYR A 88 -0.21 5.66 -9.29
CA TYR A 88 -0.48 7.03 -9.73
C TYR A 88 -1.96 7.29 -9.91
N ASN A 89 -2.34 8.52 -9.69
CA ASN A 89 -3.64 9.06 -10.04
C ASN A 89 -3.51 10.49 -10.56
N TYR A 90 -4.33 10.84 -11.50
CA TYR A 90 -4.37 12.17 -12.11
C TYR A 90 -5.73 12.85 -11.91
N SER A 91 -6.46 12.47 -10.85
CA SER A 91 -7.77 13.00 -10.54
C SER A 91 -7.77 13.71 -9.18
N ASP A 92 -8.40 14.88 -9.12
CA ASP A 92 -8.63 15.60 -7.86
C ASP A 92 -9.59 14.89 -6.92
N SER A 93 -10.47 14.06 -7.44
CA SER A 93 -11.41 13.26 -6.65
C SER A 93 -10.78 12.03 -6.00
N CYS A 94 -9.60 11.58 -6.45
CA CYS A 94 -8.95 10.40 -5.90
C CYS A 94 -8.17 10.75 -4.63
N ILE A 95 -8.46 9.99 -3.56
CA ILE A 95 -7.72 10.04 -2.30
C ILE A 95 -7.28 8.63 -1.94
N VAL A 96 -5.96 8.45 -1.85
CA VAL A 96 -5.35 7.20 -1.41
C VAL A 96 -4.63 7.45 -0.09
N LEU A 97 -4.90 6.60 0.91
CA LEU A 97 -4.14 6.52 2.15
C LEU A 97 -3.17 5.34 2.06
N GLU A 98 -1.94 5.60 2.44
CA GLU A 98 -0.82 4.67 2.37
C GLU A 98 -0.39 4.32 3.79
N LEU A 99 -0.33 3.03 4.09
CA LEU A 99 0.17 2.50 5.34
C LEU A 99 1.53 1.86 5.06
N ILE A 100 2.54 2.37 5.71
CA ILE A 100 3.91 1.86 5.64
C ILE A 100 4.15 1.11 6.94
N VAL A 101 4.44 -0.19 6.85
CA VAL A 101 4.57 -1.09 8.00
C VAL A 101 5.91 -1.79 7.97
N ARG A 102 6.67 -1.70 9.05
CA ARG A 102 7.95 -2.37 9.15
C ARG A 102 7.82 -3.88 9.19
N LYS A 103 8.78 -4.55 8.56
CA LYS A 103 8.84 -6.01 8.52
C LYS A 103 8.74 -6.63 9.90
N GLN A 104 9.51 -6.14 10.88
CA GLN A 104 9.52 -6.69 12.24
C GLN A 104 8.17 -6.61 12.97
N LEU A 105 7.38 -5.56 12.70
CA LEU A 105 6.04 -5.47 13.24
C LEU A 105 5.12 -6.48 12.57
N LEU A 106 5.19 -6.57 11.24
CA LEU A 106 4.34 -7.48 10.50
C LEU A 106 4.66 -8.94 10.84
N ASP A 107 5.94 -9.30 11.04
CA ASP A 107 6.35 -10.62 11.54
C ASP A 107 5.65 -10.97 12.87
N ARG A 108 5.59 -10.03 13.82
CA ARG A 108 4.89 -10.25 15.10
C ARG A 108 3.39 -10.43 14.92
N ILE A 109 2.77 -9.61 14.08
CA ILE A 109 1.34 -9.70 13.78
C ILE A 109 1.03 -11.02 13.10
N CYS A 110 1.83 -11.42 12.11
CA CYS A 110 1.65 -12.66 11.36
C CYS A 110 1.78 -13.88 12.25
N ASN A 111 2.73 -13.90 13.19
CA ASN A 111 2.90 -15.02 14.11
C ASN A 111 1.64 -15.31 14.96
N VAL A 112 0.84 -14.29 15.24
CA VAL A 112 -0.46 -14.45 15.90
C VAL A 112 -1.53 -14.91 14.91
N LEU A 113 -1.58 -14.31 13.71
CA LEU A 113 -2.57 -14.61 12.69
C LEU A 113 -2.34 -15.97 12.01
N LEU A 114 -1.10 -16.46 11.95
CA LEU A 114 -0.73 -17.75 11.33
C LEU A 114 -1.34 -18.97 12.03
N GLN A 115 -1.74 -18.83 13.29
CA GLN A 115 -2.44 -19.89 14.01
C GLN A 115 -3.84 -20.18 13.46
N GLU A 116 -4.40 -19.24 12.69
CA GLU A 116 -5.77 -19.32 12.14
C GLU A 116 -5.84 -19.88 10.71
N SER A 117 -4.72 -20.29 10.10
CA SER A 117 -4.65 -20.88 8.74
C SER A 117 -5.52 -20.15 7.71
N THR A 118 -5.23 -18.89 7.43
CA THR A 118 -5.99 -18.06 6.51
C THR A 118 -5.20 -17.75 5.23
N ILE A 119 -5.91 -17.36 4.16
CA ILE A 119 -5.29 -16.89 2.90
C ILE A 119 -4.31 -15.73 3.17
N LEU A 120 -4.66 -14.85 4.11
CA LEU A 120 -3.80 -13.74 4.50
C LEU A 120 -2.51 -14.24 5.17
N SER A 121 -2.61 -15.27 5.99
CA SER A 121 -1.44 -15.91 6.60
C SER A 121 -0.50 -16.48 5.54
N HIS A 122 -1.05 -17.16 4.53
CA HIS A 122 -0.26 -17.67 3.41
C HIS A 122 0.38 -16.53 2.59
N PHE A 123 -0.36 -15.46 2.34
CA PHE A 123 0.19 -14.29 1.64
C PHE A 123 1.38 -13.70 2.41
N PHE A 124 1.24 -13.46 3.71
CA PHE A 124 2.32 -12.91 4.50
C PHE A 124 3.51 -13.88 4.64
N GLN A 125 3.27 -15.18 4.75
CA GLN A 125 4.35 -16.18 4.72
C GLN A 125 5.12 -16.10 3.40
N ASN A 126 4.42 -16.08 2.28
CA ASN A 126 5.05 -15.97 0.97
C ASN A 126 5.76 -14.63 0.79
N ALA A 127 5.15 -13.53 1.21
CA ALA A 127 5.73 -12.20 1.12
C ALA A 127 6.96 -11.99 2.03
N LEU A 128 7.05 -12.73 3.14
CA LEU A 128 8.15 -12.66 4.09
C LEU A 128 9.31 -13.61 3.76
N TYR A 129 8.99 -14.80 3.21
CA TYR A 129 9.92 -15.94 3.15
C TYR A 129 10.00 -16.63 1.78
N GLY A 130 9.18 -16.25 0.81
CA GLY A 130 9.09 -16.93 -0.47
C GLY A 130 8.98 -16.01 -1.68
N ASP A 131 9.09 -16.60 -2.86
CA ASP A 131 8.74 -15.97 -4.14
C ASP A 131 7.24 -16.14 -4.36
N SER A 132 6.49 -15.08 -4.17
CA SER A 132 5.06 -15.08 -4.45
C SER A 132 4.80 -14.91 -5.94
N ASN A 133 3.96 -15.77 -6.49
CA ASN A 133 3.39 -15.57 -7.83
C ASN A 133 2.41 -14.38 -7.88
N TYR A 134 2.00 -13.88 -6.72
CA TYR A 134 1.00 -12.84 -6.55
C TYR A 134 1.60 -11.64 -5.80
N PRO A 135 1.99 -10.58 -6.52
CA PRO A 135 2.65 -9.44 -5.91
C PRO A 135 1.72 -8.60 -5.02
N MET A 136 0.43 -8.86 -5.08
CA MET A 136 -0.59 -8.04 -4.48
C MET A 136 -1.85 -8.84 -4.15
N ILE A 137 -2.48 -8.51 -3.03
CA ILE A 137 -3.84 -8.94 -2.68
C ILE A 137 -4.73 -7.71 -2.53
N VAL A 138 -5.95 -7.77 -3.04
CA VAL A 138 -6.95 -6.72 -2.86
C VAL A 138 -8.16 -7.25 -2.10
N PHE A 139 -8.61 -6.48 -1.13
CA PHE A 139 -9.89 -6.64 -0.45
C PHE A 139 -10.85 -5.57 -0.95
N HIS A 140 -11.88 -5.96 -1.67
CA HIS A 140 -12.95 -5.06 -2.09
C HIS A 140 -13.90 -4.83 -0.92
N THR A 141 -13.65 -3.79 -0.13
CA THR A 141 -14.45 -3.52 1.06
C THR A 141 -15.74 -2.74 0.76
N GLY A 142 -15.87 -2.21 -0.45
CA GLY A 142 -17.08 -1.57 -0.95
C GLY A 142 -17.56 -0.43 -0.03
N SER A 143 -18.84 -0.48 0.32
CA SER A 143 -19.46 0.49 1.23
C SER A 143 -19.29 0.17 2.72
N ASN A 144 -18.48 -0.80 3.10
CA ASN A 144 -18.23 -1.13 4.49
C ASN A 144 -17.63 0.05 5.24
N ARG A 145 -18.24 0.46 6.34
CA ARG A 145 -17.81 1.63 7.11
C ARG A 145 -16.75 1.29 8.16
N ALA A 146 -16.58 0.04 8.53
CA ALA A 146 -15.59 -0.33 9.56
C ALA A 146 -14.16 -0.09 9.06
N VAL A 147 -13.83 -0.58 7.87
CA VAL A 147 -12.48 -0.45 7.30
C VAL A 147 -12.02 1.01 7.22
N PRO A 148 -12.74 1.95 6.55
CA PRO A 148 -12.32 3.36 6.52
C PRO A 148 -12.24 4.01 7.90
N ASN A 149 -13.08 3.60 8.87
CA ASN A 149 -13.00 4.13 10.23
C ASN A 149 -11.68 3.74 10.92
N TYR A 150 -11.21 2.49 10.78
CA TYR A 150 -9.91 2.06 11.30
C TYR A 150 -8.76 2.80 10.61
N ILE A 151 -8.78 2.91 9.29
CA ILE A 151 -7.77 3.63 8.51
C ILE A 151 -7.72 5.11 8.94
N TYR A 152 -8.88 5.73 9.09
CA TYR A 152 -8.97 7.12 9.54
C TYR A 152 -8.49 7.33 10.97
N ALA A 153 -8.84 6.40 11.89
CA ALA A 153 -8.32 6.43 13.25
C ALA A 153 -6.80 6.32 13.28
N MET A 154 -6.22 5.43 12.46
CA MET A 154 -4.76 5.29 12.32
C MET A 154 -4.13 6.57 11.75
N TYR A 155 -4.74 7.17 10.71
CA TYR A 155 -4.25 8.42 10.12
C TYR A 155 -4.22 9.55 11.16
N ARG A 156 -5.31 9.75 11.89
CA ARG A 156 -5.38 10.75 12.96
C ARG A 156 -4.32 10.49 14.03
N GLN A 157 -4.22 9.25 14.51
CA GLN A 157 -3.28 8.89 15.57
C GLN A 157 -1.82 9.09 15.14
N TYR A 158 -1.49 8.81 13.90
CA TYR A 158 -0.16 9.05 13.35
C TYR A 158 0.20 10.53 13.32
N HIS A 159 -0.73 11.41 12.90
CA HIS A 159 -0.48 12.85 12.76
C HIS A 159 -0.62 13.63 14.06
N MET A 160 -1.46 13.19 15.00
CA MET A 160 -1.63 13.86 16.30
C MET A 160 -0.46 13.59 17.26
N GLY A 161 0.23 12.47 17.14
CA GLY A 161 1.48 12.20 17.86
C GLY A 161 1.36 12.20 19.39
N SER A 162 0.26 11.67 19.95
CA SER A 162 0.05 11.61 21.39
C SER A 162 0.90 10.53 22.07
N GLN A 163 0.92 10.56 23.41
CA GLN A 163 1.54 9.51 24.21
C GLN A 163 0.96 8.14 23.85
N CYS A 164 1.78 7.09 23.80
CA CYS A 164 1.39 5.73 23.42
C CYS A 164 0.82 5.56 21.99
N SER A 165 0.99 6.55 21.11
CA SER A 165 0.51 6.47 19.71
C SER A 165 0.93 5.21 18.98
N HIS A 166 2.17 4.73 19.20
CA HIS A 166 2.68 3.52 18.56
C HIS A 166 1.89 2.27 18.98
N ILE A 167 1.55 2.15 20.28
CA ILE A 167 0.77 1.02 20.80
C ILE A 167 -0.63 1.03 20.18
N LEU A 168 -1.27 2.19 20.13
CA LEU A 168 -2.61 2.32 19.56
C LEU A 168 -2.60 2.05 18.05
N LEU A 169 -1.59 2.51 17.32
CA LEU A 169 -1.45 2.22 15.89
C LEU A 169 -1.31 0.71 15.63
N GLU A 170 -0.49 0.02 16.42
CA GLU A 170 -0.32 -1.45 16.31
C GLU A 170 -1.63 -2.19 16.63
N ALA A 171 -2.37 -1.77 17.66
CA ALA A 171 -3.66 -2.33 18.01
C ALA A 171 -4.71 -2.13 16.90
N LEU A 172 -4.77 -0.92 16.32
CA LEU A 172 -5.68 -0.60 15.22
C LEU A 172 -5.34 -1.40 13.95
N LEU A 173 -4.05 -1.61 13.65
CA LEU A 173 -3.62 -2.44 12.52
C LEU A 173 -4.03 -3.90 12.71
N ASN A 174 -3.82 -4.46 13.91
CA ASN A 174 -4.27 -5.82 14.24
C ASN A 174 -5.80 -5.96 14.06
N ALA A 175 -6.56 -5.02 14.60
CA ALA A 175 -8.02 -5.03 14.48
C ALA A 175 -8.47 -4.90 13.02
N LEU A 176 -7.80 -4.07 12.22
CA LEU A 176 -8.06 -3.95 10.79
C LEU A 176 -7.87 -5.28 10.06
N PHE A 177 -6.75 -5.98 10.30
CA PHE A 177 -6.51 -7.29 9.67
C PHE A 177 -7.55 -8.33 10.09
N VAL A 178 -7.93 -8.38 11.37
CA VAL A 178 -9.01 -9.28 11.83
C VAL A 178 -10.32 -8.98 11.12
N ILE A 179 -10.68 -7.71 10.95
CA ILE A 179 -11.91 -7.31 10.24
C ILE A 179 -11.83 -7.68 8.76
N LEU A 180 -10.69 -7.46 8.10
CA LEU A 180 -10.50 -7.85 6.71
C LEU A 180 -10.67 -9.36 6.54
N MET A 181 -10.02 -10.17 7.37
CA MET A 181 -10.11 -11.63 7.31
C MET A 181 -11.53 -12.19 7.58
N ARG A 182 -12.26 -11.58 8.49
CA ARG A 182 -13.59 -12.07 8.88
C ARG A 182 -14.69 -11.71 7.88
N ASN A 183 -14.57 -10.56 7.22
CA ASN A 183 -15.69 -9.98 6.48
C ASN A 183 -15.47 -9.97 4.97
N PHE A 184 -14.25 -10.20 4.49
CA PHE A 184 -13.92 -10.10 3.07
C PHE A 184 -13.10 -11.30 2.61
N GLN A 185 -13.37 -11.75 1.38
CA GLN A 185 -12.51 -12.70 0.70
C GLN A 185 -11.44 -11.92 -0.06
N PRO A 186 -10.14 -12.17 0.19
CA PRO A 186 -9.09 -11.55 -0.57
C PRO A 186 -9.15 -12.04 -2.02
N GLN A 187 -9.02 -11.12 -2.96
CA GLN A 187 -8.96 -11.45 -4.37
C GLN A 187 -7.52 -11.27 -4.86
N GLN A 188 -7.08 -12.26 -5.63
CA GLN A 188 -5.88 -12.16 -6.43
C GLN A 188 -6.30 -11.46 -7.72
N GLU A 189 -6.02 -10.17 -7.81
CA GLU A 189 -6.40 -9.38 -8.97
C GLU A 189 -5.78 -9.94 -10.25
N GLN A 190 -6.63 -10.19 -11.25
CA GLN A 190 -6.17 -10.43 -12.59
C GLN A 190 -5.82 -9.10 -13.25
N PRO A 191 -4.74 -9.04 -14.05
CA PRO A 191 -4.41 -7.83 -14.78
C PRO A 191 -5.58 -7.42 -15.65
N GLY A 192 -5.98 -6.15 -15.58
CA GLY A 192 -6.98 -5.61 -16.48
C GLY A 192 -6.50 -5.75 -17.91
N SER A 193 -7.33 -6.34 -18.79
CA SER A 193 -7.11 -6.27 -20.22
C SER A 193 -7.03 -4.78 -20.60
N MET A 194 -5.90 -4.34 -21.11
CA MET A 194 -5.80 -3.01 -21.70
C MET A 194 -6.74 -2.97 -22.92
N ASP A 195 -7.91 -2.38 -22.79
CA ASP A 195 -8.55 -1.77 -23.94
C ASP A 195 -7.64 -0.63 -24.38
N GLY A 196 -6.96 -0.88 -25.51
CA GLY A 196 -5.94 0.00 -26.04
C GLY A 196 -6.52 1.34 -26.53
N THR A 197 -6.65 2.29 -25.62
CA THR A 197 -6.79 3.69 -26.01
C THR A 197 -5.53 4.42 -25.53
N PRO A 198 -4.62 4.81 -26.44
CA PRO A 198 -3.52 5.66 -26.06
C PRO A 198 -4.10 6.99 -25.60
N VAL A 199 -3.82 7.36 -24.35
CA VAL A 199 -4.08 8.72 -23.86
C VAL A 199 -3.30 9.65 -24.76
N GLY A 200 -4.05 10.43 -25.55
CA GLY A 200 -3.54 11.29 -26.61
C GLY A 200 -2.40 12.18 -26.13
N ALA A 201 -1.39 12.26 -26.95
CA ALA A 201 -0.38 13.28 -26.87
C ALA A 201 -1.07 14.65 -26.85
N ILE A 202 -0.97 15.34 -25.73
CA ILE A 202 -1.28 16.77 -25.66
C ILE A 202 -0.04 17.46 -26.23
N MET A 203 -0.24 18.09 -27.41
CA MET A 203 0.71 19.02 -28.01
C MET A 203 0.87 20.25 -27.08
#